data_6b1c7c3e00655c1538ff8c24839397d7
#
_entry.id   6b1c7c3e00655c1538ff8c24839397d7
#
_cell.length_a   1.000
_cell.length_b   1.000
_cell.length_c   1.000
_cell.angle_alpha   90.00
_cell.angle_beta   90.00
_cell.angle_gamma   90.00
#
_symmetry.space_group_name_H-M   'P 1'
#
loop_
_entity.id
_entity.type
_entity.pdbx_description
1 polymer ?
#
loop_
_entity_poly.entity_id
_entity_poly.type
_entity_poly.pdbx_seq_one_letter_code
_entity_poly.pdbx_strand_id
1 'polypeptide(L)'
;DETPNMWTFIMLDSYTGKNWQVQFSTKGTDYMFAVPINYLCKAYPSSSDRWEGRFKMFATQNMWTFIMLDSFTGRLWQVQYDTRSLDNLLCVSINEEVLETGDRSIFSIQPMTSMYQYYLINNESGAMWQFQWTTQGPDYRWIKRIN
;
A
#
# COMPACT_ATOMS: atom_id res chain seq x y z
N ASP A 1 6.59 -8.14 -0.58
CA ASP A 1 6.15 -8.86 -1.78
C ASP A 1 7.19 -8.81 -2.87
N GLU A 2 7.29 -9.89 -3.60
CA GLU A 2 8.18 -10.00 -4.75
C GLU A 2 7.59 -9.24 -5.92
N THR A 3 8.40 -8.38 -6.55
CA THR A 3 7.99 -7.69 -7.76
C THR A 3 8.21 -8.58 -8.98
N PRO A 4 7.54 -8.32 -10.14
CA PRO A 4 7.88 -9.00 -11.38
C PRO A 4 9.32 -8.78 -11.84
N ASN A 5 9.98 -7.74 -11.35
CA ASN A 5 11.41 -7.57 -11.50
C ASN A 5 12.11 -8.42 -10.43
N MET A 6 12.80 -9.47 -10.85
CA MET A 6 13.42 -10.47 -9.97
C MET A 6 14.52 -9.92 -9.04
N TRP A 7 14.97 -8.71 -9.27
CA TRP A 7 16.06 -8.09 -8.48
C TRP A 7 15.54 -7.08 -7.46
N THR A 8 14.25 -6.80 -7.44
CA THR A 8 13.64 -5.75 -6.63
C THR A 8 12.46 -6.28 -5.83
N PHE A 9 12.40 -5.88 -4.56
CA PHE A 9 11.32 -6.26 -3.64
C PHE A 9 10.77 -5.03 -2.94
N ILE A 10 9.53 -5.11 -2.52
CA ILE A 10 8.99 -4.20 -1.51
C ILE A 10 9.05 -4.89 -0.15
N MET A 11 9.74 -4.28 0.78
CA MET A 11 9.78 -4.73 2.17
C MET A 11 8.81 -3.88 2.99
N LEU A 12 7.95 -4.52 3.75
CA LEU A 12 6.94 -3.88 4.58
C LEU A 12 7.14 -4.25 6.05
N ASP A 13 7.18 -3.25 6.91
CA ASP A 13 6.99 -3.46 8.34
C ASP A 13 5.47 -3.49 8.61
N SER A 14 4.94 -4.66 8.88
CA SER A 14 3.50 -4.86 9.07
C SER A 14 2.94 -4.25 10.35
N TYR A 15 3.80 -3.87 11.29
CA TYR A 15 3.40 -3.18 12.52
C TYR A 15 3.15 -1.69 12.30
N THR A 16 3.97 -1.04 11.43
CA THR A 16 4.02 0.42 11.34
C THR A 16 3.60 0.96 9.98
N GLY A 17 3.60 0.14 8.95
CA GLY A 17 3.38 0.58 7.57
C GLY A 17 4.63 1.16 6.90
N LYS A 18 5.77 1.19 7.57
CA LYS A 18 7.03 1.58 6.92
C LYS A 18 7.36 0.62 5.81
N ASN A 19 7.79 1.13 4.68
CA ASN A 19 8.11 0.29 3.54
C ASN A 19 9.32 0.83 2.77
N TRP A 20 10.01 -0.09 2.11
CA TRP A 20 11.25 0.16 1.40
C TRP A 20 11.24 -0.55 0.05
N GLN A 21 11.86 0.08 -0.94
CA GLN A 21 12.34 -0.62 -2.13
C GLN A 21 13.66 -1.25 -1.78
N VAL A 22 13.78 -2.56 -1.98
CA VAL A 22 14.99 -3.33 -1.71
C VAL A 22 15.46 -3.94 -3.02
N GLN A 23 16.71 -3.71 -3.36
CA GLN A 23 17.34 -4.32 -4.52
C GLN A 23 18.49 -5.21 -4.09
N PHE A 24 18.55 -6.41 -4.63
CA PHE A 24 19.72 -7.27 -4.49
C PHE A 24 20.44 -7.46 -5.82
N SER A 25 21.66 -7.94 -5.75
CA SER A 25 22.47 -8.20 -6.94
C SER A 25 23.36 -9.40 -6.71
N THR A 26 23.57 -10.18 -7.79
CA THR A 26 24.58 -11.24 -7.82
C THR A 26 25.95 -10.75 -8.29
N LYS A 27 26.04 -9.46 -8.65
CA LYS A 27 27.27 -8.87 -9.21
C LYS A 27 28.13 -8.13 -8.19
N GLY A 28 27.64 -7.91 -6.98
CA GLY A 28 28.39 -7.24 -5.91
C GLY A 28 27.53 -6.31 -5.08
N THR A 29 28.07 -5.88 -3.94
CA THR A 29 27.37 -5.06 -2.94
C THR A 29 27.03 -3.66 -3.40
N ASP A 30 27.73 -3.13 -4.41
CA ASP A 30 27.49 -1.78 -4.95
C ASP A 30 26.10 -1.65 -5.61
N TYR A 31 25.50 -2.77 -5.96
CA TYR A 31 24.17 -2.83 -6.57
C TYR A 31 23.07 -3.24 -5.59
N MET A 32 23.41 -3.32 -4.30
CA MET A 32 22.49 -3.73 -3.24
C MET A 32 22.13 -2.50 -2.40
N PHE A 33 20.83 -2.25 -2.25
CA PHE A 33 20.37 -1.12 -1.44
C PHE A 33 18.96 -1.36 -0.91
N ALA A 34 18.61 -0.60 0.13
CA ALA A 34 17.24 -0.44 0.61
C ALA A 34 16.98 1.05 0.79
N VAL A 35 15.96 1.57 0.14
CA VAL A 35 15.56 2.97 0.25
C VAL A 35 14.12 3.08 0.72
N PRO A 36 13.82 3.95 1.70
CA PRO A 36 12.46 4.12 2.18
C PRO A 36 11.58 4.76 1.09
N ILE A 37 10.37 4.23 0.92
CA ILE A 37 9.39 4.79 -0.01
C ILE A 37 8.43 5.70 0.73
N ASN A 38 8.05 5.34 1.95
CA ASN A 38 6.91 5.94 2.62
C ASN A 38 7.21 7.02 3.65
N TYR A 39 8.41 7.56 3.69
CA TYR A 39 8.63 8.75 4.51
C TYR A 39 7.72 9.92 4.10
N LEU A 40 7.12 9.83 2.91
CA LEU A 40 6.13 10.77 2.38
C LEU A 40 4.69 10.47 2.83
N CYS A 41 4.40 9.25 3.25
CA CYS A 41 3.02 8.84 3.57
C CYS A 41 2.58 9.15 5.00
N LYS A 42 3.48 9.29 5.94
CA LYS A 42 3.19 9.55 7.36
C LYS A 42 2.14 8.59 7.97
N ALA A 43 2.29 7.30 7.72
CA ALA A 43 1.32 6.28 8.12
C ALA A 43 1.62 5.64 9.49
N TYR A 44 2.42 6.28 10.33
CA TYR A 44 2.93 5.62 11.53
C TYR A 44 1.96 5.71 12.70
N PRO A 45 1.37 4.59 13.13
CA PRO A 45 0.52 4.58 14.31
C PRO A 45 1.33 4.77 15.59
N SER A 46 0.64 5.17 16.67
CA SER A 46 1.25 5.19 18.00
C SER A 46 1.69 3.78 18.41
N SER A 47 2.62 3.69 19.36
CA SER A 47 3.18 2.40 19.79
C SER A 47 2.13 1.44 20.38
N SER A 48 1.07 1.97 21.00
CA SER A 48 -0.02 1.17 21.56
C SER A 48 -0.91 0.51 20.48
N ASP A 49 -0.92 1.05 19.27
CA ASP A 49 -1.77 0.61 18.18
C ASP A 49 -1.00 -0.19 17.11
N ARG A 50 0.14 -0.73 17.48
CA ARG A 50 0.98 -1.53 16.58
C ARG A 50 0.83 -3.01 16.87
N TRP A 51 0.56 -3.78 15.83
CA TRP A 51 0.57 -5.26 15.91
C TRP A 51 0.94 -5.86 14.57
N GLU A 52 1.43 -7.08 14.60
CA GLU A 52 1.81 -7.80 13.40
C GLU A 52 0.61 -8.00 12.48
N GLY A 53 0.79 -7.65 11.21
CA GLY A 53 -0.24 -7.82 10.19
C GLY A 53 -1.27 -6.70 10.11
N ARG A 54 -1.13 -5.63 10.90
CA ARG A 54 -2.01 -4.47 10.75
C ARG A 54 -1.92 -3.87 9.36
N PHE A 55 -0.71 -3.64 8.88
CA PHE A 55 -0.46 -3.14 7.53
C PHE A 55 -0.22 -4.29 6.58
N LYS A 56 -0.82 -4.22 5.39
CA LYS A 56 -0.71 -5.23 4.34
C LYS A 56 -0.41 -4.56 3.02
N MET A 57 0.37 -5.23 2.17
CA MET A 57 0.73 -4.76 0.85
C MET A 57 0.18 -5.69 -0.21
N PHE A 58 -0.50 -5.13 -1.21
CA PHE A 58 -1.12 -5.88 -2.28
C PHE A 58 -0.53 -5.46 -3.62
N ALA A 59 -0.11 -6.41 -4.42
CA ALA A 59 0.33 -6.16 -5.78
C ALA A 59 -0.87 -5.77 -6.66
N THR A 60 -0.63 -4.88 -7.61
CA THR A 60 -1.60 -4.57 -8.68
C THR A 60 -1.17 -5.23 -9.97
N GLN A 61 -1.99 -5.09 -11.02
CA GLN A 61 -1.59 -5.55 -12.35
C GLN A 61 -0.48 -4.70 -12.98
N ASN A 62 -0.25 -3.50 -12.45
CA ASN A 62 0.91 -2.68 -12.79
C ASN A 62 2.10 -3.11 -11.93
N MET A 63 3.17 -3.57 -12.55
CA MET A 63 4.34 -4.10 -11.84
C MET A 63 5.03 -3.09 -10.92
N TRP A 64 4.81 -1.79 -11.14
CA TRP A 64 5.45 -0.72 -10.37
C TRP A 64 4.63 -0.24 -9.18
N THR A 65 3.38 -0.68 -9.07
CA THR A 65 2.40 -0.11 -8.14
C THR A 65 1.82 -1.18 -7.22
N PHE A 66 1.75 -0.83 -5.94
CA PHE A 66 1.17 -1.63 -4.88
C PHE A 66 0.13 -0.80 -4.12
N ILE A 67 -0.81 -1.47 -3.50
CA ILE A 67 -1.76 -0.85 -2.57
C ILE A 67 -1.37 -1.28 -1.15
N MET A 68 -1.16 -0.31 -0.27
CA MET A 68 -0.97 -0.58 1.15
C MET A 68 -2.27 -0.29 1.90
N LEU A 69 -2.68 -1.23 2.74
CA LEU A 69 -3.87 -1.16 3.56
C LEU A 69 -3.50 -1.12 5.04
N ASP A 70 -4.03 -0.14 5.77
CA ASP A 70 -4.16 -0.22 7.22
C ASP A 70 -5.44 -0.98 7.54
N SER A 71 -5.33 -2.24 7.90
CA SER A 71 -6.50 -3.10 8.10
C SER A 71 -7.33 -2.73 9.33
N PHE A 72 -6.82 -1.87 10.20
CA PHE A 72 -7.56 -1.37 11.38
C PHE A 72 -8.43 -0.17 11.06
N THR A 73 -7.92 0.78 10.26
CA THR A 73 -8.60 2.05 10.01
C THR A 73 -9.29 2.12 8.65
N GLY A 74 -8.96 1.20 7.74
CA GLY A 74 -9.43 1.25 6.35
C GLY A 74 -8.70 2.27 5.49
N ARG A 75 -7.63 2.89 5.99
CA ARG A 75 -6.83 3.81 5.17
C ARG A 75 -6.02 3.06 4.14
N LEU A 76 -5.87 3.67 2.99
CA LEU A 76 -5.24 3.10 1.81
C LEU A 76 -4.21 4.07 1.22
N TRP A 77 -3.12 3.51 0.72
CA TRP A 77 -2.08 4.26 0.02
C TRP A 77 -1.72 3.55 -1.28
N GLN A 78 -1.45 4.36 -2.28
CA GLN A 78 -0.78 3.91 -3.50
C GLN A 78 0.72 4.02 -3.27
N VAL A 79 1.43 2.92 -3.43
CA VAL A 79 2.87 2.81 -3.24
C VAL A 79 3.50 2.40 -4.57
N GLN A 80 4.49 3.16 -5.01
CA GLN A 80 5.16 2.92 -6.29
C GLN A 80 6.66 2.89 -6.09
N TYR A 81 7.31 1.90 -6.70
CA TYR A 81 8.75 1.85 -6.79
C TYR A 81 9.21 2.13 -8.23
N ASP A 82 10.49 2.48 -8.39
CA ASP A 82 11.10 2.67 -9.70
C ASP A 82 12.57 2.26 -9.65
N THR A 83 13.00 1.49 -10.63
CA THR A 83 14.39 1.02 -10.74
C THR A 83 15.27 1.97 -11.55
N ARG A 84 14.68 2.97 -12.22
CA ARG A 84 15.40 3.94 -13.07
C ARG A 84 15.80 5.20 -12.31
N SER A 85 14.95 5.65 -11.40
CA SER A 85 15.19 6.85 -10.62
C SER A 85 14.49 6.79 -9.27
N LEU A 86 15.21 7.16 -8.21
CA LEU A 86 14.62 7.27 -6.86
C LEU A 86 13.65 8.44 -6.74
N ASP A 87 13.67 9.39 -7.68
CA ASP A 87 12.73 10.52 -7.72
C ASP A 87 11.31 10.09 -8.06
N ASN A 88 11.14 8.88 -8.61
CA ASN A 88 9.84 8.33 -8.99
C ASN A 88 9.23 7.43 -7.91
N LEU A 89 9.87 7.32 -6.74
CA LEU A 89 9.27 6.64 -5.60
C LEU A 89 8.06 7.44 -5.13
N LEU A 90 6.96 6.74 -4.84
CA LEU A 90 5.70 7.37 -4.49
C LEU A 90 5.01 6.61 -3.37
N CYS A 91 4.49 7.36 -2.39
CA CYS A 91 3.50 6.86 -1.44
C CYS A 91 2.50 7.97 -1.17
N VAL A 92 1.29 7.79 -1.66
CA VAL A 92 0.23 8.78 -1.54
C VAL A 92 -1.05 8.16 -1.02
N SER A 93 -1.78 8.90 -0.19
CA SER A 93 -3.09 8.46 0.31
C SER A 93 -4.10 8.36 -0.82
N ILE A 94 -4.92 7.30 -0.78
CA ILE A 94 -6.13 7.20 -1.59
C ILE A 94 -7.29 7.82 -0.83
N ASN A 95 -7.34 7.61 0.49
CA ASN A 95 -8.30 8.25 1.39
C ASN A 95 -7.58 8.85 2.59
N GLU A 96 -7.98 10.06 2.98
CA GLU A 96 -7.40 10.78 4.12
C GLU A 96 -8.06 10.38 5.45
N GLU A 97 -9.25 9.83 5.42
CA GLU A 97 -10.07 9.59 6.58
C GLU A 97 -9.96 8.16 7.10
N VAL A 98 -9.97 8.04 8.42
CA VAL A 98 -10.27 6.78 9.10
C VAL A 98 -11.74 6.49 8.87
N LEU A 99 -12.06 5.32 8.33
CA LEU A 99 -13.44 4.99 7.98
C LEU A 99 -14.23 4.54 9.21
N GLU A 100 -14.04 3.30 9.61
CA GLU A 100 -14.67 2.74 10.79
C GLU A 100 -13.61 1.98 11.56
N THR A 101 -13.60 2.10 12.88
CA THR A 101 -12.71 1.34 13.73
C THR A 101 -13.51 0.33 14.56
N GLY A 102 -12.97 -0.84 14.72
CA GLY A 102 -13.55 -1.91 15.52
C GLY A 102 -12.45 -2.83 16.02
N ASP A 103 -12.61 -4.11 15.82
CA ASP A 103 -11.58 -5.09 16.16
C ASP A 103 -10.40 -5.05 15.19
N ARG A 104 -9.29 -5.67 15.57
CA ARG A 104 -8.06 -5.73 14.77
C ARG A 104 -8.30 -6.45 13.44
N SER A 105 -7.66 -5.92 12.38
CA SER A 105 -7.67 -6.53 11.04
C SER A 105 -9.06 -6.74 10.45
N ILE A 106 -9.94 -5.76 10.62
CA ILE A 106 -11.33 -5.85 10.15
C ILE A 106 -11.49 -5.54 8.66
N PHE A 107 -10.55 -4.80 8.06
CA PHE A 107 -10.64 -4.42 6.66
C PHE A 107 -9.86 -5.36 5.76
N SER A 108 -10.40 -5.60 4.56
CA SER A 108 -9.75 -6.34 3.48
C SER A 108 -10.07 -5.70 2.14
N ILE A 109 -9.27 -6.01 1.12
CA ILE A 109 -9.52 -5.54 -0.24
C ILE A 109 -9.75 -6.71 -1.19
N GLN A 110 -10.51 -6.43 -2.26
CA GLN A 110 -10.81 -7.38 -3.32
C GLN A 110 -10.65 -6.69 -4.67
N PRO A 111 -9.91 -7.26 -5.63
CA PRO A 111 -9.78 -6.67 -6.96
C PRO A 111 -11.10 -6.74 -7.74
N MET A 112 -11.30 -5.72 -8.57
CA MET A 112 -12.37 -5.70 -9.57
C MET A 112 -11.81 -6.11 -10.94
N THR A 113 -12.64 -6.09 -11.97
CA THR A 113 -12.21 -6.40 -13.33
C THR A 113 -11.27 -5.34 -13.93
N SER A 114 -11.46 -4.07 -13.56
CA SER A 114 -10.50 -3.02 -13.90
C SER A 114 -9.26 -3.12 -13.02
N MET A 115 -8.06 -3.03 -13.61
CA MET A 115 -6.80 -3.06 -12.86
C MET A 115 -6.65 -1.89 -11.86
N TYR A 116 -7.40 -0.81 -12.05
CA TYR A 116 -7.32 0.40 -11.23
C TYR A 116 -8.30 0.41 -10.06
N GLN A 117 -9.24 -0.53 -10.01
CA GLN A 117 -10.36 -0.49 -9.08
C GLN A 117 -10.42 -1.72 -8.18
N TYR A 118 -10.81 -1.48 -6.93
CA TYR A 118 -10.92 -2.48 -5.88
C TYR A 118 -12.12 -2.21 -5.00
N TYR A 119 -12.59 -3.26 -4.33
CA TYR A 119 -13.48 -3.13 -3.17
C TYR A 119 -12.65 -3.10 -1.90
N LEU A 120 -13.05 -2.24 -0.97
CA LEU A 120 -12.63 -2.26 0.43
C LEU A 120 -13.81 -2.73 1.25
N ILE A 121 -13.60 -3.71 2.12
CA ILE A 121 -14.66 -4.37 2.87
C ILE A 121 -14.31 -4.31 4.35
N ASN A 122 -15.25 -3.80 5.15
CA ASN A 122 -15.21 -3.98 6.61
C ASN A 122 -15.83 -5.35 6.91
N ASN A 123 -15.01 -6.32 7.31
CA ASN A 123 -15.45 -7.70 7.52
C ASN A 123 -16.33 -7.86 8.78
N GLU A 124 -16.31 -6.87 9.67
CA GLU A 124 -17.14 -6.90 10.88
C GLU A 124 -18.55 -6.37 10.60
N SER A 125 -18.66 -5.22 9.92
CA SER A 125 -19.95 -4.55 9.68
C SER A 125 -20.59 -4.89 8.34
N GLY A 126 -19.81 -5.40 7.39
CA GLY A 126 -20.26 -5.61 6.01
C GLY A 126 -20.29 -4.35 5.16
N ALA A 127 -19.85 -3.21 5.70
CA ALA A 127 -19.75 -1.98 4.93
C ALA A 127 -18.73 -2.14 3.81
N MET A 128 -19.05 -1.58 2.64
CA MET A 128 -18.21 -1.72 1.45
C MET A 128 -17.99 -0.37 0.78
N TRP A 129 -16.80 -0.22 0.24
CA TRP A 129 -16.39 0.93 -0.56
C TRP A 129 -15.77 0.44 -1.86
N GLN A 130 -15.89 1.25 -2.89
CA GLN A 130 -15.11 1.11 -4.12
C GLN A 130 -14.02 2.17 -4.09
N PHE A 131 -12.78 1.80 -4.44
CA PHE A 131 -11.69 2.76 -4.54
C PHE A 131 -10.89 2.57 -5.83
N GLN A 132 -10.18 3.61 -6.22
CA GLN A 132 -9.37 3.63 -7.43
C GLN A 132 -8.01 4.24 -7.16
N TRP A 133 -6.97 3.60 -7.70
CA TRP A 133 -5.65 4.18 -7.82
C TRP A 133 -5.42 4.68 -9.25
N THR A 134 -4.36 5.47 -9.49
CA THR A 134 -4.14 6.08 -10.79
C THR A 134 -2.67 6.34 -11.08
N THR A 135 -2.31 6.36 -12.37
CA THR A 135 -1.03 6.87 -12.87
C THR A 135 -1.14 8.30 -13.41
N GLN A 136 -2.34 8.91 -13.36
CA GLN A 136 -2.59 10.22 -13.95
C GLN A 136 -2.44 11.34 -12.92
N GLY A 137 -3.47 11.68 -12.19
CA GLY A 137 -3.40 12.78 -11.23
C GLY A 137 -4.28 12.52 -10.01
N PRO A 138 -4.15 13.35 -8.95
CA PRO A 138 -4.85 13.08 -7.69
C PRO A 138 -6.36 13.04 -7.81
N ASP A 139 -6.95 13.70 -8.80
CA ASP A 139 -8.41 13.67 -9.03
C ASP A 139 -8.92 12.31 -9.46
N TYR A 140 -8.03 11.43 -9.94
CA TYR A 140 -8.36 10.07 -10.35
C TYR A 140 -8.17 9.05 -9.23
N ARG A 141 -7.71 9.46 -8.06
CA ARG A 141 -7.72 8.65 -6.84
C ARG A 141 -8.96 8.99 -6.04
N TRP A 142 -9.75 8.00 -5.72
CA TRP A 142 -11.00 8.23 -4.98
C TRP A 142 -11.47 6.98 -4.25
N ILE A 143 -12.36 7.20 -3.29
CA ILE A 143 -13.08 6.16 -2.57
C ILE A 143 -14.55 6.57 -2.41
N LYS A 144 -15.46 5.63 -2.57
CA LYS A 144 -16.90 5.85 -2.43
C LYS A 144 -17.54 4.71 -1.65
N ARG A 145 -18.41 5.05 -0.70
CA ARG A 145 -19.26 4.06 -0.04
C ARG A 145 -20.28 3.49 -1.03
N ILE A 146 -20.48 2.15 -0.97
CA ILE A 146 -21.43 1.45 -1.85
C ILE A 146 -22.75 1.16 -1.15
N ASN A 147 -22.69 0.82 0.14
CA ASN A 147 -23.90 0.38 0.88
C ASN A 147 -24.11 1.08 2.21
#